data_06a6e7f6aa69433e1c171846e203fe44
#
_entry.id   06a6e7f6aa69433e1c171846e203fe44
#
_cell.length_a   1.000
_cell.length_b   1.000
_cell.length_c   1.000
_cell.angle_alpha   90.00
_cell.angle_beta   90.00
_cell.angle_gamma   90.00
#
_symmetry.space_group_name_H-M   'P 1'
#
loop_
_entity.id
_entity.type
_entity.pdbx_description
1 polymer ?
#
loop_
_entity_poly.entity_id
_entity_poly.type
_entity_poly.pdbx_seq_one_letter_code
_entity_poly.pdbx_strand_id
1 'polypeptide(L)'
;MANELRYGDRIHLQNLYQGDGGYLDTNGHASGGGGARYQVSTATVPNRGDGTGTWEIVSGSCQSTGSPVKSGDIIYLRNLYQNDGGYLDVNGAASTSQKNAGGIYDVSTAWGKDRDGNSSRWQIFDVSSSPQDGLVRFNDTVQLWNTYANRGGFLETNHESSASGARYDVDTNAYSNRSNSNVAFWKILPAT
;
A
#
# COMPACT_ATOMS: atom_id res chain seq x y z
N MET A 1 25.92 -0.21 -7.71
CA MET A 1 25.16 1.03 -7.43
C MET A 1 24.12 0.67 -6.39
N ALA A 2 23.97 1.50 -5.36
CA ALA A 2 23.03 1.21 -4.29
C ALA A 2 21.61 1.13 -4.86
N ASN A 3 20.94 0.02 -4.62
CA ASN A 3 19.55 -0.26 -5.02
C ASN A 3 18.56 0.35 -4.01
N GLU A 4 18.95 1.47 -3.41
CA GLU A 4 18.20 2.16 -2.37
C GLU A 4 16.93 2.77 -2.93
N LEU A 5 15.82 2.58 -2.21
CA LEU A 5 14.56 3.27 -2.49
C LEU A 5 14.69 4.73 -2.06
N ARG A 6 14.23 5.64 -2.91
CA ARG A 6 14.28 7.08 -2.68
C ARG A 6 12.92 7.73 -2.80
N TYR A 7 12.70 8.82 -2.09
CA TYR A 7 11.51 9.63 -2.28
C TYR A 7 11.44 10.15 -3.72
N GLY A 8 10.29 9.98 -4.35
CA GLY A 8 10.06 10.25 -5.77
C GLY A 8 10.20 9.03 -6.68
N ASP A 9 10.71 7.90 -6.16
CA ASP A 9 10.77 6.66 -6.94
C ASP A 9 9.38 6.12 -7.22
N ARG A 10 9.24 5.50 -8.38
CA ARG A 10 8.04 4.78 -8.80
C ARG A 10 8.23 3.30 -8.60
N ILE A 11 7.23 2.67 -7.99
CA ILE A 11 7.28 1.28 -7.58
C ILE A 11 6.00 0.53 -7.96
N HIS A 12 6.12 -0.80 -7.99
CA HIS A 12 5.02 -1.73 -7.79
C HIS A 12 5.18 -2.39 -6.43
N LEU A 13 4.07 -2.67 -5.77
CA LEU A 13 4.03 -3.44 -4.52
C LEU A 13 3.38 -4.79 -4.79
N GLN A 14 4.16 -5.87 -4.75
CA GLN A 14 3.69 -7.24 -4.90
C GLN A 14 3.40 -7.85 -3.54
N ASN A 15 2.18 -8.30 -3.31
CA ASN A 15 1.81 -9.03 -2.11
C ASN A 15 2.39 -10.45 -2.13
N LEU A 16 2.85 -10.93 -0.97
CA LEU A 16 3.51 -12.25 -0.87
C LEU A 16 2.58 -13.36 -0.37
N TYR A 17 1.28 -13.13 -0.31
CA TYR A 17 0.32 -14.19 0.01
C TYR A 17 0.48 -15.36 -0.96
N GLN A 18 0.69 -16.57 -0.42
CA GLN A 18 0.93 -17.78 -1.21
C GLN A 18 2.06 -17.65 -2.27
N GLY A 19 3.02 -16.76 -2.01
CA GLY A 19 4.14 -16.48 -2.93
C GLY A 19 3.84 -15.46 -4.02
N ASP A 20 2.58 -15.26 -4.39
CA ASP A 20 2.13 -14.26 -5.36
C ASP A 20 0.68 -13.85 -5.09
N GLY A 21 0.49 -12.89 -4.21
CA GLY A 21 -0.82 -12.30 -3.89
C GLY A 21 -1.28 -11.22 -4.88
N GLY A 22 -0.50 -10.97 -5.91
CA GLY A 22 -0.77 -9.92 -6.91
C GLY A 22 -0.18 -8.57 -6.53
N TYR A 23 -0.39 -7.59 -7.39
CA TYR A 23 0.17 -6.24 -7.29
C TYR A 23 -0.88 -5.26 -6.79
N LEU A 24 -0.51 -4.38 -5.85
CA LEU A 24 -1.38 -3.32 -5.35
C LEU A 24 -1.82 -2.41 -6.51
N ASP A 25 -3.11 -2.29 -6.71
CA ASP A 25 -3.70 -1.72 -7.93
C ASP A 25 -4.99 -0.96 -7.61
N THR A 26 -5.25 0.13 -8.34
CA THR A 26 -6.53 0.82 -8.28
C THR A 26 -7.53 0.18 -9.22
N ASN A 27 -8.78 0.04 -8.76
CA ASN A 27 -9.81 -0.68 -9.51
C ASN A 27 -11.18 0.00 -9.40
N GLY A 28 -11.54 0.74 -10.44
CA GLY A 28 -12.82 1.42 -10.48
C GLY A 28 -12.99 2.54 -9.46
N HIS A 29 -14.09 3.24 -9.51
CA HIS A 29 -14.41 4.30 -8.56
C HIS A 29 -14.77 3.71 -7.19
N ALA A 30 -14.26 4.32 -6.11
CA ALA A 30 -14.64 3.94 -4.77
C ALA A 30 -16.10 4.34 -4.51
N SER A 31 -16.85 3.43 -3.88
CA SER A 31 -18.22 3.69 -3.45
C SER A 31 -18.28 4.42 -2.10
N GLY A 32 -17.14 4.54 -1.40
CA GLY A 32 -17.04 5.24 -0.12
C GLY A 32 -17.23 6.75 -0.27
N GLY A 33 -17.86 7.37 0.72
CA GLY A 33 -18.02 8.82 0.78
C GLY A 33 -16.71 9.53 1.19
N GLY A 34 -16.80 10.85 1.37
CA GLY A 34 -15.77 11.60 2.07
C GLY A 34 -14.44 11.78 1.32
N GLY A 35 -14.44 11.83 -0.01
CA GLY A 35 -13.25 12.10 -0.80
C GLY A 35 -12.48 10.85 -1.27
N ALA A 36 -13.04 9.66 -1.09
CA ALA A 36 -12.55 8.46 -1.75
C ALA A 36 -12.59 8.61 -3.27
N ARG A 37 -11.59 8.07 -3.97
CA ARG A 37 -11.49 8.20 -5.42
C ARG A 37 -11.60 6.85 -6.12
N TYR A 38 -10.65 5.96 -5.90
CA TYR A 38 -10.62 4.63 -6.50
C TYR A 38 -10.57 3.55 -5.43
N GLN A 39 -11.21 2.43 -5.70
CA GLN A 39 -11.05 1.22 -4.90
C GLN A 39 -9.63 0.67 -5.08
N VAL A 40 -9.13 -0.02 -4.07
CA VAL A 40 -7.82 -0.67 -4.10
C VAL A 40 -7.99 -2.16 -3.91
N SER A 41 -7.33 -2.90 -4.76
CA SER A 41 -7.28 -4.37 -4.75
C SER A 41 -5.88 -4.82 -5.16
N THR A 42 -5.64 -6.12 -5.27
CA THR A 42 -4.49 -6.60 -6.02
C THR A 42 -4.91 -7.06 -7.40
N ALA A 43 -3.99 -6.99 -8.36
CA ALA A 43 -4.15 -7.47 -9.72
C ALA A 43 -3.09 -8.50 -10.08
N THR A 44 -3.34 -9.34 -11.07
CA THR A 44 -2.39 -10.40 -11.49
C THR A 44 -1.16 -9.88 -12.21
N VAL A 45 -1.21 -8.63 -12.69
CA VAL A 45 -0.11 -7.97 -13.40
C VAL A 45 0.26 -6.66 -12.69
N PRO A 46 1.52 -6.22 -12.80
CA PRO A 46 1.99 -5.04 -12.06
C PRO A 46 1.31 -3.74 -12.48
N ASN A 47 0.78 -3.68 -13.70
CA ASN A 47 0.08 -2.51 -14.21
C ASN A 47 -0.96 -2.94 -15.27
N ARG A 48 -2.24 -2.89 -14.94
CA ARG A 48 -3.32 -3.26 -15.88
C ARG A 48 -3.53 -2.22 -16.99
N GLY A 49 -3.10 -1.00 -16.76
CA GLY A 49 -3.15 0.09 -17.74
C GLY A 49 -3.03 1.45 -17.06
N ASP A 50 -2.48 2.41 -17.79
CA ASP A 50 -2.41 3.84 -17.41
C ASP A 50 -1.90 4.13 -15.99
N GLY A 51 -1.05 3.26 -15.43
CA GLY A 51 -0.45 3.46 -14.12
C GLY A 51 -1.27 2.96 -12.92
N THR A 52 -2.30 2.11 -13.11
CA THR A 52 -3.16 1.60 -12.02
C THR A 52 -2.39 0.95 -10.88
N GLY A 53 -1.33 0.21 -11.17
CA GLY A 53 -0.47 -0.45 -10.18
C GLY A 53 0.87 0.25 -9.95
N THR A 54 1.02 1.48 -10.44
CA THR A 54 2.23 2.28 -10.24
C THR A 54 2.03 3.29 -9.11
N TRP A 55 2.95 3.29 -8.15
CA TRP A 55 2.89 4.12 -6.97
C TRP A 55 4.17 4.93 -6.82
N GLU A 56 4.06 6.22 -6.54
CA GLU A 56 5.17 7.10 -6.21
C GLU A 56 5.31 7.20 -4.69
N ILE A 57 6.55 7.04 -4.20
CA ILE A 57 6.88 7.23 -2.79
C ILE A 57 7.02 8.73 -2.50
N VAL A 58 6.18 9.24 -1.62
CA VAL A 58 6.20 10.64 -1.21
C VAL A 58 6.47 10.75 0.29
N SER A 59 7.33 11.68 0.70
CA SER A 59 7.67 11.85 2.11
C SER A 59 6.49 12.35 2.94
N GLY A 60 6.25 11.71 4.08
CA GLY A 60 5.32 12.18 5.13
C GLY A 60 5.97 13.11 6.16
N SER A 61 7.29 13.30 6.10
CA SER A 61 8.08 14.09 7.05
C SER A 61 8.95 15.17 6.38
N CYS A 62 8.54 15.64 5.21
CA CYS A 62 9.21 16.73 4.46
C CYS A 62 10.66 16.42 4.02
N GLN A 63 11.01 15.15 3.83
CA GLN A 63 12.29 14.80 3.20
C GLN A 63 12.26 15.19 1.72
N SER A 64 13.42 15.61 1.20
CA SER A 64 13.55 16.00 -0.21
C SER A 64 13.45 14.80 -1.14
N THR A 65 12.89 15.01 -2.32
CA THR A 65 12.96 14.03 -3.42
C THR A 65 14.42 13.63 -3.68
N GLY A 66 14.65 12.34 -3.88
CA GLY A 66 15.99 11.77 -4.03
C GLY A 66 16.68 11.37 -2.72
N SER A 67 16.15 11.77 -1.56
CA SER A 67 16.65 11.26 -0.27
C SER A 67 16.28 9.79 -0.09
N PRO A 68 17.14 8.97 0.56
CA PRO A 68 16.84 7.56 0.79
C PRO A 68 15.69 7.39 1.78
N VAL A 69 14.87 6.37 1.54
CA VAL A 69 13.80 5.93 2.44
C VAL A 69 14.39 5.00 3.51
N LYS A 70 14.02 5.22 4.76
CA LYS A 70 14.45 4.41 5.90
C LYS A 70 13.30 3.59 6.47
N SER A 71 13.62 2.42 7.00
CA SER A 71 12.67 1.64 7.79
C SER A 71 12.19 2.46 9.00
N GLY A 72 10.87 2.57 9.17
CA GLY A 72 10.23 3.41 10.17
C GLY A 72 9.78 4.78 9.67
N ASP A 73 10.16 5.19 8.45
CA ASP A 73 9.73 6.47 7.88
C ASP A 73 8.21 6.49 7.65
N ILE A 74 7.64 7.69 7.76
CA ILE A 74 6.25 7.97 7.34
C ILE A 74 6.26 8.39 5.88
N ILE A 75 5.47 7.68 5.08
CA ILE A 75 5.33 7.90 3.64
C ILE A 75 3.87 8.09 3.24
N TYR A 76 3.67 8.69 2.09
CA TYR A 76 2.46 8.58 1.29
C TYR A 76 2.75 7.75 0.05
N LEU A 77 1.78 6.99 -0.40
CA LEU A 77 1.80 6.28 -1.67
C LEU A 77 0.83 6.96 -2.62
N ARG A 78 1.36 7.66 -3.62
CA ARG A 78 0.56 8.33 -4.65
C ARG A 78 0.40 7.40 -5.84
N ASN A 79 -0.82 7.04 -6.17
CA ASN A 79 -1.12 6.25 -7.37
C ASN A 79 -0.97 7.11 -8.63
N LEU A 80 -0.42 6.52 -9.69
CA LEU A 80 -0.16 7.25 -10.94
C LEU A 80 -1.17 6.92 -12.06
N TYR A 81 -2.30 6.31 -11.73
CA TYR A 81 -3.36 6.13 -12.74
C TYR A 81 -3.74 7.47 -13.36
N GLN A 82 -3.64 7.56 -14.68
CA GLN A 82 -3.86 8.80 -15.44
C GLN A 82 -3.07 10.01 -14.86
N ASN A 83 -1.87 9.76 -14.38
CA ASN A 83 -0.94 10.70 -13.74
C ASN A 83 -1.36 11.21 -12.35
N ASP A 84 -2.56 10.94 -11.87
CA ASP A 84 -3.02 11.32 -10.54
C ASP A 84 -4.17 10.42 -10.10
N GLY A 85 -3.85 9.22 -9.60
CA GLY A 85 -4.82 8.27 -9.06
C GLY A 85 -5.20 8.54 -7.59
N GLY A 86 -4.61 9.55 -6.98
CA GLY A 86 -4.81 9.88 -5.56
C GLY A 86 -3.84 9.17 -4.61
N TYR A 87 -4.01 9.38 -3.32
CA TYR A 87 -3.15 8.83 -2.28
C TYR A 87 -3.80 7.60 -1.63
N LEU A 88 -3.02 6.55 -1.38
CA LEU A 88 -3.48 5.37 -0.65
C LEU A 88 -3.98 5.78 0.75
N ASP A 89 -5.21 5.43 1.09
CA ASP A 89 -5.95 6.00 2.21
C ASP A 89 -6.85 4.95 2.84
N VAL A 90 -6.99 4.96 4.16
CA VAL A 90 -8.02 4.17 4.84
C VAL A 90 -9.34 4.94 4.85
N ASN A 91 -10.44 4.28 4.48
CA ASN A 91 -11.72 4.94 4.30
C ASN A 91 -12.90 4.09 4.77
N GLY A 92 -13.35 4.37 5.97
CA GLY A 92 -14.43 3.62 6.57
C GLY A 92 -14.00 2.25 7.11
N ALA A 93 -14.95 1.54 7.65
CA ALA A 93 -14.69 0.24 8.25
C ALA A 93 -14.56 -0.85 7.17
N ALA A 94 -13.68 -1.81 7.38
CA ALA A 94 -13.62 -3.03 6.60
C ALA A 94 -14.98 -3.74 6.54
N SER A 95 -15.22 -4.54 5.51
CA SER A 95 -16.44 -5.33 5.36
C SER A 95 -16.62 -6.31 6.52
N THR A 96 -17.82 -6.85 6.72
CA THR A 96 -18.08 -7.83 7.77
C THR A 96 -17.20 -9.08 7.62
N SER A 97 -17.01 -9.56 6.40
CA SER A 97 -16.15 -10.71 6.13
C SER A 97 -14.69 -10.43 6.47
N GLN A 98 -14.18 -9.27 6.10
CA GLN A 98 -12.82 -8.84 6.43
C GLN A 98 -12.63 -8.67 7.95
N LYS A 99 -13.59 -8.08 8.65
CA LYS A 99 -13.57 -7.94 10.12
C LYS A 99 -13.51 -9.29 10.85
N ASN A 100 -14.19 -10.30 10.33
CA ASN A 100 -14.12 -11.65 10.89
C ASN A 100 -12.71 -12.25 10.81
N ALA A 101 -11.88 -11.74 9.92
CA ALA A 101 -10.47 -12.09 9.77
C ALA A 101 -9.52 -11.03 10.37
N GLY A 102 -10.00 -10.12 11.22
CA GLY A 102 -9.20 -9.09 11.89
C GLY A 102 -9.06 -7.77 11.14
N GLY A 103 -9.76 -7.60 10.01
CA GLY A 103 -9.79 -6.36 9.23
C GLY A 103 -10.33 -5.18 10.04
N ILE A 104 -9.72 -4.00 9.85
CA ILE A 104 -10.08 -2.78 10.58
C ILE A 104 -10.75 -1.79 9.64
N TYR A 105 -10.03 -1.35 8.61
CA TYR A 105 -10.49 -0.31 7.67
C TYR A 105 -10.44 -0.82 6.24
N ASP A 106 -11.40 -0.34 5.45
CA ASP A 106 -11.34 -0.43 4.00
C ASP A 106 -10.25 0.49 3.45
N VAL A 107 -9.68 0.14 2.29
CA VAL A 107 -8.61 0.88 1.65
C VAL A 107 -9.06 1.35 0.28
N SER A 108 -8.86 2.63 0.03
CA SER A 108 -9.13 3.28 -1.24
C SER A 108 -7.99 4.25 -1.56
N THR A 109 -8.06 4.96 -2.69
CA THR A 109 -7.31 6.19 -2.84
C THR A 109 -8.20 7.39 -2.49
N ALA A 110 -7.56 8.49 -2.09
CA ALA A 110 -8.22 9.76 -1.81
C ALA A 110 -7.62 10.88 -2.67
N TRP A 111 -8.42 11.90 -2.96
CA TRP A 111 -7.99 13.05 -3.76
C TRP A 111 -6.82 13.81 -3.14
N GLY A 112 -6.81 13.93 -1.82
CA GLY A 112 -5.80 14.69 -1.08
C GLY A 112 -5.12 13.87 0.00
N LYS A 113 -3.96 14.33 0.41
CA LYS A 113 -3.27 13.81 1.59
C LYS A 113 -4.10 14.09 2.84
N ASP A 114 -4.04 13.15 3.79
CA ASP A 114 -4.62 13.33 5.12
C ASP A 114 -6.07 13.82 5.08
N ARG A 115 -6.88 13.20 4.21
CA ARG A 115 -8.30 13.49 4.03
C ARG A 115 -9.03 13.51 5.37
N ASP A 116 -8.69 12.60 6.27
CA ASP A 116 -9.23 12.50 7.62
C ASP A 116 -8.08 12.20 8.59
N GLY A 117 -7.55 13.23 9.21
CA GLY A 117 -6.40 13.08 10.10
C GLY A 117 -5.20 12.47 9.39
N ASN A 118 -4.71 11.33 9.85
CA ASN A 118 -3.56 10.64 9.28
C ASN A 118 -3.95 9.48 8.34
N SER A 119 -5.14 9.51 7.73
CA SER A 119 -5.71 8.38 6.98
C SER A 119 -4.85 7.89 5.81
N SER A 120 -4.04 8.76 5.21
CA SER A 120 -3.13 8.39 4.11
C SER A 120 -1.66 8.27 4.51
N ARG A 121 -1.34 8.32 5.81
CA ARG A 121 0.04 8.16 6.31
C ARG A 121 0.34 6.71 6.65
N TRP A 122 1.38 6.20 6.01
CA TRP A 122 1.84 4.83 6.17
C TRP A 122 3.27 4.82 6.72
N GLN A 123 3.48 4.08 7.80
CA GLN A 123 4.83 3.82 8.29
C GLN A 123 5.36 2.58 7.59
N ILE A 124 6.49 2.71 6.90
CA ILE A 124 7.13 1.61 6.18
C ILE A 124 8.12 0.91 7.09
N PHE A 125 8.00 -0.41 7.20
CA PHE A 125 8.93 -1.25 7.93
C PHE A 125 9.57 -2.26 7.00
N ASP A 126 10.89 -2.24 6.93
CA ASP A 126 11.65 -3.24 6.21
C ASP A 126 11.72 -4.54 7.04
N VAL A 127 11.28 -5.64 6.44
CA VAL A 127 11.28 -6.94 7.11
C VAL A 127 12.68 -7.56 7.05
N SER A 128 13.38 -7.37 5.93
CA SER A 128 14.73 -7.92 5.74
C SER A 128 15.46 -7.18 4.63
N SER A 129 16.52 -6.47 4.96
CA SER A 129 17.41 -5.83 4.00
C SER A 129 18.85 -6.28 4.20
N SER A 130 19.65 -6.21 3.15
CA SER A 130 21.08 -6.48 3.21
C SER A 130 21.83 -5.39 2.42
N PRO A 131 22.73 -4.64 3.08
CA PRO A 131 23.09 -4.68 4.49
C PRO A 131 21.97 -4.20 5.43
N GLN A 132 22.04 -4.57 6.71
CA GLN A 132 21.11 -4.13 7.74
C GLN A 132 21.49 -2.73 8.28
N ASP A 133 21.36 -1.74 7.44
CA ASP A 133 21.71 -0.33 7.74
C ASP A 133 20.50 0.58 7.92
N GLY A 134 19.31 -0.01 7.90
CA GLY A 134 18.05 0.71 8.05
C GLY A 134 17.52 1.36 6.77
N LEU A 135 18.22 1.21 5.63
CA LEU A 135 17.76 1.71 4.35
C LEU A 135 16.85 0.69 3.65
N VAL A 136 15.75 1.15 3.12
CA VAL A 136 14.84 0.34 2.29
C VAL A 136 15.38 0.29 0.85
N ARG A 137 15.26 -0.88 0.21
CA ARG A 137 15.78 -1.12 -1.14
C ARG A 137 14.73 -1.72 -2.07
N PHE A 138 14.96 -1.59 -3.36
CA PHE A 138 14.21 -2.39 -4.33
C PHE A 138 14.49 -3.88 -4.11
N ASN A 139 13.45 -4.68 -4.23
CA ASN A 139 13.34 -6.10 -3.93
C ASN A 139 13.30 -6.45 -2.43
N ASP A 140 13.37 -5.50 -1.53
CA ASP A 140 13.08 -5.75 -0.12
C ASP A 140 11.60 -6.09 0.09
N THR A 141 11.35 -6.84 1.16
CA THR A 141 10.01 -7.11 1.67
C THR A 141 9.72 -6.13 2.79
N VAL A 142 8.59 -5.44 2.69
CA VAL A 142 8.17 -4.44 3.68
C VAL A 142 6.77 -4.73 4.20
N GLN A 143 6.47 -4.12 5.33
CA GLN A 143 5.13 -3.95 5.86
C GLN A 143 4.78 -2.46 5.91
N LEU A 144 3.51 -2.16 5.75
CA LEU A 144 2.98 -0.80 5.76
C LEU A 144 1.92 -0.69 6.86
N TRP A 145 2.21 0.10 7.87
CA TRP A 145 1.30 0.38 8.97
C TRP A 145 0.63 1.72 8.76
N ASN A 146 -0.70 1.75 8.73
CA ASN A 146 -1.43 3.01 8.67
C ASN A 146 -1.49 3.67 10.05
N THR A 147 -1.22 4.97 10.12
CA THR A 147 -1.15 5.71 11.38
C THR A 147 -2.49 6.33 11.83
N TYR A 148 -3.57 6.12 11.10
CA TYR A 148 -4.88 6.67 11.40
C TYR A 148 -5.35 6.28 12.80
N ALA A 149 -5.76 7.27 13.58
CA ALA A 149 -6.22 7.11 14.96
C ALA A 149 -5.27 6.27 15.86
N ASN A 150 -3.97 6.20 15.52
CA ASN A 150 -2.95 5.36 16.14
C ASN A 150 -3.27 3.84 16.10
N ARG A 151 -4.17 3.40 15.24
CA ARG A 151 -4.65 2.02 15.13
C ARG A 151 -4.99 1.62 13.69
N GLY A 152 -4.42 2.28 12.70
CA GLY A 152 -4.82 2.08 11.31
C GLY A 152 -4.63 0.65 10.78
N GLY A 153 -3.66 -0.09 11.31
CA GLY A 153 -3.43 -1.49 10.96
C GLY A 153 -2.43 -1.67 9.81
N PHE A 154 -2.04 -2.92 9.60
CA PHE A 154 -1.16 -3.33 8.51
C PHE A 154 -1.94 -3.48 7.21
N LEU A 155 -1.42 -2.92 6.11
CA LEU A 155 -1.96 -3.14 4.77
C LEU A 155 -1.86 -4.61 4.40
N GLU A 156 -2.97 -5.25 4.07
CA GLU A 156 -2.98 -6.67 3.69
C GLU A 156 -3.97 -6.99 2.56
N THR A 157 -3.80 -8.18 1.98
CA THR A 157 -4.85 -8.81 1.17
C THR A 157 -5.80 -9.59 2.06
N ASN A 158 -7.10 -9.49 1.78
CA ASN A 158 -8.13 -10.15 2.59
C ASN A 158 -9.36 -10.51 1.73
N HIS A 159 -9.53 -11.78 1.46
CA HIS A 159 -10.55 -12.36 0.58
C HIS A 159 -10.29 -12.16 -0.92
N GLU A 160 -10.87 -13.05 -1.72
CA GLU A 160 -10.90 -12.89 -3.17
C GLU A 160 -11.79 -11.70 -3.54
N SER A 161 -11.33 -10.89 -4.47
CA SER A 161 -12.08 -9.76 -4.96
C SER A 161 -13.09 -10.18 -6.02
N SER A 162 -14.29 -9.63 -5.96
CA SER A 162 -15.31 -9.80 -7.01
C SER A 162 -15.17 -8.79 -8.14
N ALA A 163 -14.27 -7.81 -8.01
CA ALA A 163 -14.10 -6.76 -9.02
C ALA A 163 -13.35 -7.28 -10.25
N SER A 164 -13.77 -6.84 -11.43
CA SER A 164 -13.17 -7.28 -12.70
C SER A 164 -11.68 -6.95 -12.78
N GLY A 165 -10.84 -7.96 -13.03
CA GLY A 165 -9.38 -7.84 -13.12
C GLY A 165 -8.67 -7.74 -11.78
N ALA A 166 -9.39 -7.68 -10.68
CA ALA A 166 -8.84 -7.77 -9.34
C ALA A 166 -8.62 -9.24 -8.94
N ARG A 167 -7.71 -9.45 -8.00
CA ARG A 167 -7.44 -10.78 -7.44
C ARG A 167 -7.90 -10.89 -6.00
N TYR A 168 -7.40 -10.02 -5.13
CA TYR A 168 -7.78 -9.96 -3.72
C TYR A 168 -8.20 -8.55 -3.34
N ASP A 169 -9.17 -8.46 -2.43
CA ASP A 169 -9.49 -7.21 -1.77
C ASP A 169 -8.36 -6.82 -0.82
N VAL A 170 -8.22 -5.54 -0.57
CA VAL A 170 -7.19 -4.95 0.28
C VAL A 170 -7.88 -4.21 1.42
N ASP A 171 -7.41 -4.46 2.63
CA ASP A 171 -7.84 -3.77 3.84
C ASP A 171 -6.64 -3.48 4.75
N THR A 172 -6.89 -2.97 5.94
CA THR A 172 -5.92 -2.97 7.02
C THR A 172 -6.30 -3.98 8.08
N ASN A 173 -5.31 -4.56 8.75
CA ASN A 173 -5.50 -5.60 9.75
C ASN A 173 -4.74 -5.30 11.04
N ALA A 174 -5.28 -5.77 12.17
CA ALA A 174 -4.64 -5.66 13.46
C ALA A 174 -3.36 -6.51 13.58
N TYR A 175 -3.24 -7.56 12.77
CA TYR A 175 -2.15 -8.53 12.81
C TYR A 175 -1.12 -8.27 11.72
N SER A 176 0.16 -8.28 12.09
CA SER A 176 1.28 -8.09 11.17
C SER A 176 1.49 -9.25 10.19
N ASN A 177 1.03 -10.42 10.53
CA ASN A 177 1.06 -11.60 9.65
C ASN A 177 -0.05 -12.58 10.05
N ARG A 178 -1.26 -12.23 9.69
CA ARG A 178 -2.45 -13.02 9.99
C ARG A 178 -2.29 -14.45 9.45
N SER A 179 -2.50 -15.43 10.32
CA SER A 179 -2.41 -16.86 10.00
C SER A 179 -1.06 -17.31 9.42
N ASN A 180 0.03 -16.56 9.64
CA ASN A 180 1.36 -16.82 9.09
C ASN A 180 1.37 -16.97 7.55
N SER A 181 0.49 -16.26 6.86
CA SER A 181 0.23 -16.45 5.42
C SER A 181 0.84 -15.37 4.54
N ASN A 182 1.63 -14.44 5.12
CA ASN A 182 2.31 -13.33 4.43
C ASN A 182 1.37 -12.34 3.73
N VAL A 183 0.12 -12.27 4.17
CA VAL A 183 -0.90 -11.36 3.59
C VAL A 183 -0.54 -9.88 3.72
N ALA A 184 0.23 -9.50 4.73
CA ALA A 184 0.68 -8.12 4.98
C ALA A 184 2.13 -7.87 4.53
N PHE A 185 2.73 -8.79 3.79
CA PHE A 185 4.10 -8.63 3.26
C PHE A 185 4.05 -8.20 1.81
N TRP A 186 4.79 -7.15 1.51
CA TRP A 186 4.84 -6.52 0.19
C TRP A 186 6.26 -6.41 -0.31
N LYS A 187 6.53 -6.94 -1.49
CA LYS A 187 7.82 -6.79 -2.16
C LYS A 187 7.82 -5.52 -2.99
N ILE A 188 8.85 -4.70 -2.82
CA ILE A 188 9.04 -3.48 -3.60
C ILE A 188 9.73 -3.83 -4.92
N LEU A 189 9.09 -3.50 -6.03
CA LEU A 189 9.65 -3.68 -7.36
C LEU A 189 9.76 -2.33 -8.08
N PRO A 190 10.81 -2.11 -8.92
CA PRO A 190 10.88 -0.90 -9.71
C PRO A 190 9.73 -0.87 -10.73
N ALA A 191 9.05 0.25 -10.84
CA ALA A 191 8.11 0.49 -11.94
C ALA A 191 8.88 1.14 -13.10
N THR A 192 8.81 0.50 -14.24
CA THR A 192 9.42 1.00 -15.51
C THR A 192 8.45 1.87 -16.28
#